data_c00a01219e99a79e96ba52ab04e481df
#
_entry.id   c00a01219e99a79e96ba52ab04e481df
#
_cell.length_a   1.000
_cell.length_b   1.000
_cell.length_c   1.000
_cell.angle_alpha   90.00
_cell.angle_beta   90.00
_cell.angle_gamma   90.00
#
_symmetry.space_group_name_H-M   'P 1'
#
loop_
_entity.id
_entity.type
_entity.pdbx_description
1 polymer ?
#
loop_
_entity_poly.entity_id
_entity_poly.type
_entity_poly.pdbx_seq_one_letter_code
_entity_poly.pdbx_strand_id
1 'polypeptide(L)'
;MAYIEFKNVKKIYKMGDVKIRALNGVDFKIDKGEFAVVLGPSGAGKSTILNILGGMDTCTTGEITVDGKRIDKYSSRQLTAYRRYDIGFVFQFYNLVQNLTVKENVELATQICKKPLDIVKTIEAVGLSDRIGNFPSQLSGGEQQRVAIARALAKNPKMLLCDE
;
A
#
# COMPACT_ATOMS: atom_id res chain seq x y z
N MET A 1 -17.08 -6.67 -13.96
CA MET A 1 -17.22 -7.06 -12.53
C MET A 1 -16.15 -6.27 -11.78
N ALA A 2 -16.55 -5.47 -10.80
CA ALA A 2 -15.62 -4.59 -10.07
C ALA A 2 -14.46 -5.40 -9.47
N TYR A 3 -13.24 -4.89 -9.59
CA TYR A 3 -12.06 -5.49 -8.98
C TYR A 3 -12.01 -5.22 -7.48
N ILE A 4 -12.41 -4.00 -7.08
CA ILE A 4 -12.58 -3.58 -5.69
C ILE A 4 -14.02 -3.15 -5.49
N GLU A 5 -14.64 -3.59 -4.40
CA GLU A 5 -15.98 -3.15 -4.01
C GLU A 5 -16.05 -2.96 -2.49
N PHE A 6 -16.44 -1.77 -2.07
CA PHE A 6 -16.79 -1.41 -0.70
C PHE A 6 -18.29 -1.29 -0.59
N LYS A 7 -18.90 -1.91 0.43
CA LYS A 7 -20.34 -1.84 0.71
C LYS A 7 -20.58 -1.48 2.16
N ASN A 8 -21.14 -0.30 2.39
CA ASN A 8 -21.50 0.24 3.70
C ASN A 8 -20.37 0.07 4.74
N VAL A 9 -19.13 0.36 4.33
CA VAL A 9 -17.95 0.14 5.16
C VAL A 9 -17.84 1.22 6.22
N LYS A 10 -17.75 0.79 7.48
CA LYS A 10 -17.56 1.66 8.64
C LYS A 10 -16.29 1.29 9.38
N LYS A 11 -15.58 2.30 9.87
CA LYS A 11 -14.44 2.14 10.77
C LYS A 11 -14.58 3.06 11.96
N ILE A 12 -14.57 2.45 13.14
CA ILE A 12 -14.65 3.17 14.42
C ILE A 12 -13.44 2.76 15.26
N TYR A 13 -12.60 3.73 15.58
CA TYR A 13 -11.54 3.57 16.56
C TYR A 13 -12.07 3.88 17.95
N LYS A 14 -11.72 3.05 18.94
CA LYS A 14 -12.03 3.26 20.36
C LYS A 14 -10.74 3.62 21.10
N MET A 15 -10.72 4.76 21.74
CA MET A 15 -9.63 5.22 22.60
C MET A 15 -10.21 5.54 23.98
N GLY A 16 -10.22 4.56 24.86
CA GLY A 16 -10.97 4.64 26.13
C GLY A 16 -12.45 4.85 25.86
N ASP A 17 -13.03 5.92 26.39
CA ASP A 17 -14.46 6.28 26.21
C ASP A 17 -14.73 7.04 24.90
N VAL A 18 -13.68 7.48 24.21
CA VAL A 18 -13.81 8.24 22.96
C VAL A 18 -13.96 7.29 21.77
N LYS A 19 -14.95 7.55 20.92
CA LYS A 19 -15.18 6.83 19.67
C LYS A 19 -14.96 7.76 18.49
N ILE A 20 -13.96 7.47 17.66
CA ILE A 20 -13.66 8.21 16.43
C ILE A 20 -14.19 7.42 15.25
N ARG A 21 -15.15 7.99 14.53
CA ARG A 21 -15.72 7.41 13.31
C ARG A 21 -14.84 7.85 12.12
N ALA A 22 -13.88 7.04 11.75
CA ALA A 22 -12.99 7.31 10.62
C ALA A 22 -13.67 7.05 9.27
N LEU A 23 -14.55 6.04 9.19
CA LEU A 23 -15.41 5.79 8.03
C LEU A 23 -16.85 5.58 8.51
N ASN A 24 -17.81 6.14 7.77
CA ASN A 24 -19.23 6.10 8.15
C ASN A 24 -20.14 5.66 6.99
N GLY A 25 -20.03 4.40 6.58
CA GLY A 25 -20.85 3.84 5.51
C GLY A 25 -20.33 4.25 4.12
N VAL A 26 -19.10 3.85 3.80
CA VAL A 26 -18.46 4.16 2.53
C VAL A 26 -18.81 3.08 1.50
N ASP A 27 -19.26 3.54 0.33
CA ASP A 27 -19.62 2.71 -0.82
C ASP A 27 -18.85 3.19 -2.06
N PHE A 28 -18.11 2.30 -2.72
CA PHE A 28 -17.51 2.56 -4.02
C PHE A 28 -17.10 1.27 -4.72
N LYS A 29 -16.82 1.39 -6.02
CA LYS A 29 -16.30 0.32 -6.88
C LYS A 29 -15.18 0.86 -7.73
N ILE A 30 -14.20 0.00 -7.99
CA ILE A 30 -13.06 0.28 -8.88
C ILE A 30 -12.90 -0.95 -9.78
N ASP A 31 -12.80 -0.74 -11.08
CA ASP A 31 -12.59 -1.81 -12.04
C ASP A 31 -11.11 -2.19 -12.17
N LYS A 32 -10.84 -3.35 -12.74
CA LYS A 32 -9.46 -3.84 -12.92
C LYS A 32 -8.72 -2.95 -13.93
N GLY A 33 -7.51 -2.51 -13.54
CA GLY A 33 -6.66 -1.66 -14.38
C GLY A 33 -7.03 -0.18 -14.31
N GLU A 34 -7.97 0.20 -13.48
CA GLU A 34 -8.36 1.59 -13.28
C GLU A 34 -7.35 2.32 -12.40
N PHE A 35 -7.08 3.59 -12.73
CA PHE A 35 -6.36 4.53 -11.88
C PHE A 35 -7.38 5.37 -11.10
N ALA A 36 -7.45 5.14 -9.79
CA ALA A 36 -8.41 5.80 -8.91
C ALA A 36 -7.70 6.77 -7.95
N VAL A 37 -8.30 7.95 -7.74
CA VAL A 37 -7.82 8.96 -6.80
C VAL A 37 -8.86 9.19 -5.72
N VAL A 38 -8.44 9.07 -4.45
CA VAL A 38 -9.27 9.36 -3.28
C VAL A 38 -9.03 10.79 -2.84
N LEU A 39 -10.01 11.66 -3.03
CA LEU A 39 -9.93 13.09 -2.68
C LEU A 39 -10.74 13.38 -1.41
N GLY A 40 -10.27 14.34 -0.64
CA GLY A 40 -10.95 14.83 0.56
C GLY A 40 -10.04 15.64 1.48
N PRO A 41 -10.60 16.39 2.44
CA PRO A 41 -9.82 17.15 3.40
C PRO A 41 -9.00 16.25 4.33
N SER A 42 -8.07 16.84 5.08
CA SER A 42 -7.35 16.11 6.13
C SER A 42 -8.34 15.54 7.14
N GLY A 43 -8.10 14.30 7.58
CA GLY A 43 -9.01 13.60 8.50
C GLY A 43 -10.26 12.98 7.84
N ALA A 44 -10.45 13.09 6.53
CA ALA A 44 -11.60 12.49 5.83
C ALA A 44 -11.58 10.96 5.73
N GLY A 45 -10.57 10.28 6.28
CA GLY A 45 -10.46 8.83 6.26
C GLY A 45 -9.75 8.23 5.04
N LYS A 46 -9.06 9.04 4.23
CA LYS A 46 -8.33 8.57 3.03
C LYS A 46 -7.32 7.48 3.36
N SER A 47 -6.39 7.76 4.27
CA SER A 47 -5.40 6.76 4.74
C SER A 47 -6.06 5.56 5.42
N THR A 48 -7.21 5.75 6.07
CA THR A 48 -7.97 4.64 6.66
C THR A 48 -8.49 3.69 5.57
N ILE A 49 -9.02 4.23 4.46
CA ILE A 49 -9.45 3.42 3.31
C ILE A 49 -8.26 2.65 2.74
N LEU A 50 -7.12 3.32 2.51
CA LEU A 50 -5.91 2.69 1.97
C LEU A 50 -5.36 1.61 2.91
N ASN A 51 -5.33 1.86 4.23
CA ASN A 51 -4.87 0.89 5.22
C ASN A 51 -5.76 -0.35 5.28
N ILE A 52 -7.08 -0.18 5.23
CA ILE A 52 -8.01 -1.30 5.20
C ILE A 52 -7.88 -2.06 3.89
N LEU A 53 -7.85 -1.36 2.75
CA LEU A 53 -7.68 -1.97 1.43
C LEU A 53 -6.33 -2.69 1.30
N GLY A 54 -5.28 -2.13 1.90
CA GLY A 54 -3.95 -2.74 1.98
C GLY A 54 -3.85 -3.89 2.99
N GLY A 55 -4.90 -4.18 3.75
CA GLY A 55 -4.91 -5.24 4.77
C GLY A 55 -4.05 -4.95 5.99
N MET A 56 -3.70 -3.69 6.24
CA MET A 56 -2.99 -3.25 7.44
C MET A 56 -3.95 -2.97 8.60
N ASP A 57 -5.22 -2.70 8.29
CA ASP A 57 -6.30 -2.53 9.24
C ASP A 57 -7.54 -3.31 8.78
N THR A 58 -8.55 -3.39 9.61
CA THR A 58 -9.83 -4.05 9.32
C THR A 58 -10.99 -3.08 9.49
N CYS A 59 -12.07 -3.25 8.73
CA CYS A 59 -13.30 -2.48 8.96
C CYS A 59 -14.00 -2.94 10.25
N THR A 60 -14.80 -2.04 10.84
CA THR A 60 -15.67 -2.40 11.99
C THR A 60 -16.92 -3.12 11.51
N THR A 61 -17.53 -2.66 10.43
CA THR A 61 -18.68 -3.28 9.76
C THR A 61 -18.62 -2.98 8.27
N GLY A 62 -19.42 -3.70 7.49
CA GLY A 62 -19.50 -3.57 6.04
C GLY A 62 -18.79 -4.73 5.33
N GLU A 63 -18.76 -4.66 4.02
CA GLU A 63 -18.20 -5.70 3.17
C GLU A 63 -17.15 -5.12 2.25
N ILE A 64 -16.03 -5.83 2.11
CA ILE A 64 -14.93 -5.41 1.22
C ILE A 64 -14.53 -6.60 0.36
N THR A 65 -14.72 -6.45 -0.93
CA THR A 65 -14.35 -7.47 -1.92
C THR A 65 -13.21 -6.96 -2.79
N VAL A 66 -12.17 -7.78 -2.97
CA VAL A 66 -11.05 -7.54 -3.88
C VAL A 66 -10.81 -8.79 -4.70
N ASP A 67 -10.82 -8.67 -6.04
CA ASP A 67 -10.65 -9.80 -6.97
C ASP A 67 -11.60 -10.96 -6.63
N GLY A 68 -12.88 -10.63 -6.35
CA GLY A 68 -13.93 -11.58 -5.96
C GLY A 68 -13.81 -12.19 -4.56
N LYS A 69 -12.84 -11.76 -3.73
CA LYS A 69 -12.59 -12.32 -2.39
C LYS A 69 -12.97 -11.31 -1.30
N ARG A 70 -13.67 -11.78 -0.28
CA ARG A 70 -14.08 -11.00 0.91
C ARG A 70 -12.91 -10.81 1.85
N ILE A 71 -12.15 -9.71 1.69
CA ILE A 71 -10.98 -9.42 2.52
C ILE A 71 -11.35 -8.99 3.95
N ASP A 72 -12.56 -8.49 4.18
CA ASP A 72 -13.10 -8.20 5.51
C ASP A 72 -13.27 -9.46 6.39
N LYS A 73 -13.29 -10.63 5.78
CA LYS A 73 -13.35 -11.94 6.46
C LYS A 73 -11.98 -12.58 6.70
N TYR A 74 -10.91 -11.96 6.24
CA TYR A 74 -9.57 -12.55 6.34
C TYR A 74 -9.07 -12.60 7.77
N SER A 75 -8.51 -13.73 8.16
CA SER A 75 -7.70 -13.87 9.37
C SER A 75 -6.39 -13.09 9.26
N SER A 76 -5.72 -12.83 10.39
CA SER A 76 -4.42 -12.14 10.41
C SER A 76 -3.38 -12.82 9.50
N ARG A 77 -3.38 -14.16 9.44
CA ARG A 77 -2.50 -14.93 8.55
C ARG A 77 -2.82 -14.69 7.07
N GLN A 78 -4.10 -14.63 6.71
CA GLN A 78 -4.55 -14.34 5.35
C GLN A 78 -4.24 -12.89 4.95
N LEU A 79 -4.44 -11.92 5.84
CA LEU A 79 -4.06 -10.52 5.61
C LEU A 79 -2.54 -10.38 5.43
N THR A 80 -1.74 -11.13 6.19
CA THR A 80 -0.28 -11.14 6.00
C THR A 80 0.11 -11.68 4.63
N ALA A 81 -0.51 -12.76 4.15
CA ALA A 81 -0.27 -13.29 2.81
C ALA A 81 -0.74 -12.31 1.73
N TYR A 82 -1.89 -11.68 1.91
CA TYR A 82 -2.44 -10.67 1.01
C TYR A 82 -1.49 -9.47 0.85
N ARG A 83 -1.01 -8.89 1.96
CA ARG A 83 -0.01 -7.81 1.93
C ARG A 83 1.28 -8.23 1.24
N ARG A 84 1.70 -9.47 1.49
CA ARG A 84 2.96 -10.00 0.94
C ARG A 84 2.93 -10.13 -0.57
N TYR A 85 1.84 -10.68 -1.12
CA TYR A 85 1.81 -11.12 -2.51
C TYR A 85 0.99 -10.23 -3.44
N ASP A 86 -0.04 -9.56 -2.92
CA ASP A 86 -1.00 -8.87 -3.77
C ASP A 86 -0.86 -7.34 -3.69
N ILE A 87 -0.28 -6.79 -2.61
CA ILE A 87 -0.24 -5.35 -2.36
C ILE A 87 1.18 -4.78 -2.42
N GLY A 88 1.37 -3.73 -3.22
CA GLY A 88 2.46 -2.77 -3.10
C GLY A 88 1.95 -1.53 -2.38
N PHE A 89 2.67 -1.04 -1.36
CA PHE A 89 2.28 0.14 -0.62
C PHE A 89 3.39 1.18 -0.62
N VAL A 90 3.05 2.41 -1.00
CA VAL A 90 3.91 3.58 -0.88
C VAL A 90 3.34 4.45 0.22
N PHE A 91 4.10 4.61 1.30
CA PHE A 91 3.70 5.37 2.48
C PHE A 91 4.05 6.84 2.32
N GLN A 92 3.32 7.71 2.99
CA GLN A 92 3.58 9.14 3.10
C GLN A 92 5.01 9.43 3.59
N PHE A 93 5.46 8.72 4.62
CA PHE A 93 6.87 8.66 5.00
C PHE A 93 7.51 7.49 4.28
N TYR A 94 8.60 7.71 3.57
CA TYR A 94 9.23 6.71 2.66
C TYR A 94 9.57 5.39 3.34
N ASN A 95 9.79 5.40 4.66
CA ASN A 95 10.10 4.21 5.47
C ASN A 95 11.27 3.39 4.89
N LEU A 96 12.31 4.09 4.40
CA LEU A 96 13.52 3.45 3.94
C LEU A 96 14.40 3.06 5.11
N VAL A 97 15.07 1.93 4.98
CA VAL A 97 16.08 1.47 5.94
C VAL A 97 17.36 2.28 5.69
N GLN A 98 17.75 3.10 6.66
CA GLN A 98 18.78 4.13 6.47
C GLN A 98 20.20 3.56 6.23
N ASN A 99 20.48 2.39 6.75
CA ASN A 99 21.77 1.69 6.60
C ASN A 99 21.79 0.69 5.43
N LEU A 100 20.81 0.75 4.55
CA LEU A 100 20.75 -0.02 3.30
C LEU A 100 20.78 0.93 2.11
N THR A 101 21.48 0.52 1.06
CA THR A 101 21.52 1.23 -0.22
C THR A 101 20.15 1.23 -0.92
N VAL A 102 20.00 1.99 -2.00
CA VAL A 102 18.81 1.97 -2.87
C VAL A 102 18.51 0.54 -3.31
N LYS A 103 19.50 -0.18 -3.83
CA LYS A 103 19.34 -1.57 -4.27
C LYS A 103 18.87 -2.47 -3.15
N GLU A 104 19.53 -2.42 -2.00
CA GLU A 104 19.20 -3.27 -0.85
C GLU A 104 17.82 -2.95 -0.27
N ASN A 105 17.39 -1.67 -0.25
CA ASN A 105 16.04 -1.30 0.16
C ASN A 105 14.96 -1.92 -0.75
N VAL A 106 15.21 -1.97 -2.06
CA VAL A 106 14.30 -2.60 -3.03
C VAL A 106 14.35 -4.12 -2.89
N GLU A 107 15.54 -4.70 -2.78
CA GLU A 107 15.77 -6.13 -2.65
C GLU A 107 15.10 -6.73 -1.42
N LEU A 108 15.14 -6.03 -0.29
CA LEU A 108 14.51 -6.46 0.96
C LEU A 108 13.02 -6.82 0.77
N ALA A 109 12.30 -6.04 -0.04
CA ALA A 109 10.89 -6.30 -0.31
C ALA A 109 10.67 -7.50 -1.25
N THR A 110 11.63 -7.81 -2.11
CA THR A 110 11.52 -8.91 -3.08
C THR A 110 11.79 -10.29 -2.46
N GLN A 111 12.59 -10.34 -1.39
CA GLN A 111 12.95 -11.60 -0.70
C GLN A 111 11.73 -12.40 -0.21
N ILE A 112 10.62 -11.74 0.06
CA ILE A 112 9.38 -12.38 0.55
C ILE A 112 8.39 -12.70 -0.57
N CYS A 113 8.70 -12.38 -1.83
CA CYS A 113 7.80 -12.49 -2.97
C CYS A 113 8.06 -13.74 -3.80
N LYS A 114 7.02 -14.27 -4.45
CA LYS A 114 7.14 -15.48 -5.28
C LYS A 114 7.69 -15.19 -6.67
N LYS A 115 7.36 -14.06 -7.25
CA LYS A 115 7.71 -13.65 -8.62
C LYS A 115 8.04 -12.15 -8.66
N PRO A 116 9.12 -11.72 -8.00
CA PRO A 116 9.50 -10.31 -8.02
C PRO A 116 9.92 -9.88 -9.43
N LEU A 117 9.85 -8.58 -9.69
CA LEU A 117 10.44 -7.96 -10.86
C LEU A 117 11.97 -7.89 -10.70
N ASP A 118 12.66 -7.68 -11.82
CA ASP A 118 14.10 -7.42 -11.82
C ASP A 118 14.37 -6.10 -11.07
N ILE A 119 15.25 -6.17 -10.08
CA ILE A 119 15.53 -5.05 -9.17
C ILE A 119 16.17 -3.90 -9.91
N VAL A 120 17.19 -4.19 -10.74
CA VAL A 120 17.95 -3.17 -11.47
C VAL A 120 17.03 -2.45 -12.46
N LYS A 121 16.28 -3.19 -13.25
CA LYS A 121 15.30 -2.63 -14.21
C LYS A 121 14.21 -1.81 -13.53
N THR A 122 13.79 -2.24 -12.33
CA THR A 122 12.78 -1.49 -11.57
C THR A 122 13.36 -0.16 -11.06
N ILE A 123 14.60 -0.14 -10.62
CA ILE A 123 15.31 1.07 -10.20
C ILE A 123 15.55 2.00 -11.40
N GLU A 124 15.94 1.46 -12.54
CA GLU A 124 16.07 2.21 -13.80
C GLU A 124 14.76 2.86 -14.22
N ALA A 125 13.66 2.13 -14.14
CA ALA A 125 12.32 2.62 -14.51
C ALA A 125 11.86 3.83 -13.69
N VAL A 126 12.37 4.01 -12.47
CA VAL A 126 12.11 5.19 -11.63
C VAL A 126 13.21 6.27 -11.75
N GLY A 127 14.16 6.11 -12.68
CA GLY A 127 15.21 7.09 -12.95
C GLY A 127 16.26 7.19 -11.86
N LEU A 128 16.68 6.07 -11.26
CA LEU A 128 17.67 6.01 -10.18
C LEU A 128 18.89 5.15 -10.50
N SER A 129 19.19 4.92 -11.78
CA SER A 129 20.33 4.10 -12.22
C SER A 129 21.65 4.56 -11.60
N ASP A 130 21.89 5.88 -11.59
CA ASP A 130 23.14 6.48 -11.06
C ASP A 130 23.15 6.53 -9.51
N ARG A 131 22.08 6.12 -8.85
CA ARG A 131 21.90 6.17 -7.39
C ARG A 131 21.80 4.79 -6.74
N ILE A 132 21.98 3.73 -7.51
CA ILE A 132 21.73 2.34 -7.08
C ILE A 132 22.52 1.92 -5.83
N GLY A 133 23.74 2.45 -5.67
CA GLY A 133 24.63 2.21 -4.52
C GLY A 133 24.54 3.27 -3.42
N ASN A 134 23.72 4.30 -3.56
CA ASN A 134 23.61 5.36 -2.57
C ASN A 134 22.72 4.93 -1.37
N PHE A 135 23.01 5.50 -0.20
CA PHE A 135 22.19 5.38 0.99
C PHE A 135 21.09 6.45 1.01
N PRO A 136 19.96 6.25 1.72
CA PRO A 136 18.89 7.23 1.81
C PRO A 136 19.33 8.63 2.22
N SER A 137 20.32 8.74 3.12
CA SER A 137 20.89 10.04 3.55
C SER A 137 21.60 10.83 2.44
N GLN A 138 21.93 10.17 1.32
CA GLN A 138 22.58 10.76 0.15
C GLN A 138 21.58 11.14 -0.96
N LEU A 139 20.29 10.98 -0.70
CA LEU A 139 19.20 11.17 -1.65
C LEU A 139 18.35 12.36 -1.25
N SER A 140 17.87 13.11 -2.25
CA SER A 140 16.79 14.09 -2.07
C SER A 140 15.49 13.41 -1.68
N GLY A 141 14.52 14.16 -1.11
CA GLY A 141 13.21 13.64 -0.77
C GLY A 141 12.50 12.99 -1.96
N GLY A 142 12.57 13.60 -3.14
CA GLY A 142 11.99 13.03 -4.35
C GLY A 142 12.69 11.72 -4.81
N GLU A 143 14.00 11.61 -4.62
CA GLU A 143 14.73 10.35 -4.90
C GLU A 143 14.35 9.27 -3.90
N GLN A 144 14.23 9.59 -2.61
CA GLN A 144 13.77 8.67 -1.58
C GLN A 144 12.34 8.17 -1.86
N GLN A 145 11.45 9.06 -2.32
CA GLN A 145 10.11 8.68 -2.75
C GLN A 145 10.15 7.70 -3.92
N ARG A 146 10.99 7.95 -4.93
CA ARG A 146 11.16 7.02 -6.06
C ARG A 146 11.74 5.67 -5.63
N VAL A 147 12.62 5.63 -4.63
CA VAL A 147 13.07 4.35 -4.03
C VAL A 147 11.91 3.61 -3.38
N ALA A 148 11.03 4.30 -2.63
CA ALA A 148 9.85 3.70 -2.01
C ALA A 148 8.88 3.15 -3.07
N ILE A 149 8.70 3.86 -4.20
CA ILE A 149 7.92 3.40 -5.34
C ILE A 149 8.56 2.16 -5.97
N ALA A 150 9.87 2.17 -6.25
CA ALA A 150 10.59 1.03 -6.81
C ALA A 150 10.46 -0.20 -5.91
N ARG A 151 10.60 -0.03 -4.59
CA ARG A 151 10.42 -1.09 -3.59
C ARG A 151 9.02 -1.69 -3.63
N ALA A 152 7.99 -0.87 -3.78
CA ALA A 152 6.63 -1.35 -3.88
C ALA A 152 6.36 -2.09 -5.21
N LEU A 153 6.88 -1.56 -6.33
CA LEU A 153 6.74 -2.15 -7.66
C LEU A 153 7.51 -3.46 -7.82
N ALA A 154 8.73 -3.56 -7.26
CA ALA A 154 9.59 -4.73 -7.37
C ALA A 154 8.94 -6.00 -6.81
N LYS A 155 7.98 -5.88 -5.90
CA LYS A 155 7.15 -6.98 -5.40
C LYS A 155 6.28 -7.61 -6.49
N ASN A 156 6.09 -6.94 -7.64
CA ASN A 156 5.14 -7.30 -8.68
C ASN A 156 3.69 -7.46 -8.15
N PRO A 157 3.16 -6.44 -7.47
CA PRO A 157 1.86 -6.52 -6.80
C PRO A 157 0.72 -6.48 -7.82
N LYS A 158 -0.44 -6.99 -7.43
CA LYS A 158 -1.69 -6.86 -8.21
C LYS A 158 -2.31 -5.47 -8.05
N MET A 159 -2.02 -4.79 -6.96
CA MET A 159 -2.53 -3.46 -6.62
C MET A 159 -1.43 -2.63 -5.97
N LEU A 160 -1.27 -1.41 -6.46
CA LEU A 160 -0.40 -0.40 -5.87
C LEU A 160 -1.25 0.63 -5.12
N LEU A 161 -0.96 0.85 -3.86
CA LEU A 161 -1.60 1.84 -3.00
C LEU A 161 -0.58 2.92 -2.66
N CYS A 162 -0.94 4.18 -2.89
CA CYS A 162 -0.09 5.32 -2.59
C CYS A 162 -0.82 6.25 -1.61
N ASP A 163 -0.21 6.51 -0.46
CA ASP A 163 -0.70 7.45 0.55
C ASP A 163 0.18 8.71 0.48
N GLU A 164 -0.21 9.63 -0.41
CA GLU A 164 0.46 10.90 -0.81
C GLU A 164 1.78 10.76 -1.58
#